data_ac96990401a321b22bd943f447fa0561
#
_entry.id   ac96990401a321b22bd943f447fa0561
#
_cell.length_a   1.000
_cell.length_b   1.000
_cell.length_c   1.000
_cell.angle_alpha   90.00
_cell.angle_beta   90.00
_cell.angle_gamma   90.00
#
_symmetry.space_group_name_H-M   'P 1'
#
loop_
_entity.id
_entity.type
_entity.pdbx_description
1 polymer ?
#
loop_
_entity_poly.entity_id
_entity_poly.type
_entity_poly.pdbx_seq_one_letter_code
_entity_poly.pdbx_strand_id
1 'polypeptide(L)'
;MNVGVIGLGLIGGSIAIKIKEIDTNTVIYGLDNDMDSMSYSLSKGIIDKKLDINSIDNLKYIFIAIPVDAIKSEIESILNKISNNTLVVDLGSTKYEICKKVVDHTNRKNFLAAHPIAGTEFSGPSAATKNLFDNKVLILCETEKTDQDLLSDALKIFDLMNMNIINMDSIEHDKHIAYVSHLSHISSFMLGKTVMNKEEDQDTIYDMAGSGFESTVRLAKSSPETWASIFVENKNNICLLYTSPSPRDPKSSRMPSSA
;
A
#
# COMPACT_ATOMS: atom_id res chain seq x y z
N MET A 1 -16.56 -18.58 2.41
CA MET A 1 -16.27 -18.07 1.04
C MET A 1 -14.85 -18.42 0.62
N ASN A 2 -14.48 -18.22 -0.67
CA ASN A 2 -13.10 -18.38 -1.15
C ASN A 2 -12.48 -17.00 -1.40
N VAL A 3 -11.30 -16.77 -0.85
CA VAL A 3 -10.58 -15.49 -0.97
C VAL A 3 -9.14 -15.73 -1.39
N GLY A 4 -8.67 -14.99 -2.39
CA GLY A 4 -7.28 -14.97 -2.83
C GLY A 4 -6.52 -13.80 -2.17
N VAL A 5 -5.28 -14.04 -1.79
CA VAL A 5 -4.36 -12.99 -1.32
C VAL A 5 -3.04 -13.13 -2.08
N ILE A 6 -2.68 -12.08 -2.82
CA ILE A 6 -1.44 -12.00 -3.58
C ILE A 6 -0.52 -11.02 -2.84
N GLY A 7 0.63 -11.52 -2.38
CA GLY A 7 1.51 -10.83 -1.44
C GLY A 7 1.16 -11.16 0.01
N LEU A 8 1.99 -11.96 0.66
CA LEU A 8 1.77 -12.46 2.03
C LEU A 8 2.61 -11.73 3.08
N GLY A 9 2.98 -10.48 2.78
CA GLY A 9 3.66 -9.61 3.74
C GLY A 9 2.76 -9.13 4.88
N LEU A 10 3.14 -8.04 5.54
CA LEU A 10 2.37 -7.44 6.64
C LEU A 10 0.90 -7.19 6.28
N ILE A 11 0.63 -6.51 5.16
CA ILE A 11 -0.74 -6.12 4.75
C ILE A 11 -1.55 -7.35 4.34
N GLY A 12 -1.06 -8.13 3.36
CA GLY A 12 -1.82 -9.28 2.85
C GLY A 12 -2.01 -10.38 3.88
N GLY A 13 -0.98 -10.65 4.70
CA GLY A 13 -1.10 -11.59 5.82
C GLY A 13 -2.14 -11.14 6.86
N SER A 14 -2.16 -9.84 7.19
CA SER A 14 -3.15 -9.28 8.13
C SER A 14 -4.57 -9.31 7.58
N ILE A 15 -4.76 -9.05 6.27
CA ILE A 15 -6.06 -9.23 5.59
C ILE A 15 -6.53 -10.69 5.71
N ALA A 16 -5.64 -11.64 5.41
CA ALA A 16 -5.96 -13.07 5.49
C ALA A 16 -6.40 -13.48 6.90
N ILE A 17 -5.63 -13.08 7.93
CA ILE A 17 -5.95 -13.35 9.33
C ILE A 17 -7.30 -12.75 9.73
N LYS A 18 -7.52 -11.45 9.38
CA LYS A 18 -8.73 -10.73 9.76
C LYS A 18 -9.99 -11.31 9.07
N ILE A 19 -9.91 -11.70 7.81
CA ILE A 19 -11.02 -12.32 7.09
C ILE A 19 -11.39 -13.66 7.74
N LYS A 20 -10.42 -14.49 8.14
CA LYS A 20 -10.67 -15.74 8.87
C LYS A 20 -11.30 -15.50 10.24
N GLU A 21 -10.95 -14.40 10.92
CA GLU A 21 -11.58 -14.02 12.19
C GLU A 21 -13.06 -13.64 12.00
N ILE A 22 -13.37 -12.92 10.90
CA ILE A 22 -14.73 -12.51 10.56
C ILE A 22 -15.60 -13.70 10.16
N ASP A 23 -15.08 -14.62 9.36
CA ASP A 23 -15.77 -15.84 8.92
C ASP A 23 -14.83 -17.03 8.89
N THR A 24 -14.92 -17.89 9.91
CA THR A 24 -14.08 -19.08 10.07
C THR A 24 -14.28 -20.15 8.99
N ASN A 25 -15.35 -20.07 8.20
CA ASN A 25 -15.58 -20.97 7.06
C ASN A 25 -14.92 -20.48 5.77
N THR A 26 -14.25 -19.32 5.80
CA THR A 26 -13.54 -18.80 4.64
C THR A 26 -12.26 -19.58 4.40
N VAL A 27 -12.06 -19.99 3.14
CA VAL A 27 -10.81 -20.60 2.68
C VAL A 27 -9.94 -19.55 2.02
N ILE A 28 -8.74 -19.34 2.55
CA ILE A 28 -7.77 -18.38 2.04
C ILE A 28 -6.75 -19.07 1.14
N TYR A 29 -6.68 -18.62 -0.10
CA TYR A 29 -5.67 -19.00 -1.07
C TYR A 29 -4.60 -17.91 -1.14
N GLY A 30 -3.34 -18.24 -0.92
CA GLY A 30 -2.25 -17.27 -0.91
C GLY A 30 -1.23 -17.51 -2.02
N LEU A 31 -0.67 -16.41 -2.54
CA LEU A 31 0.45 -16.40 -3.48
C LEU A 31 1.48 -15.37 -3.03
N ASP A 32 2.73 -15.78 -2.98
CA ASP A 32 3.89 -14.92 -2.80
C ASP A 32 5.06 -15.45 -3.61
N ASN A 33 5.92 -14.57 -4.11
CA ASN A 33 7.12 -14.97 -4.83
C ASN A 33 8.23 -15.47 -3.88
N ASP A 34 8.18 -15.07 -2.60
CA ASP A 34 9.08 -15.54 -1.57
C ASP A 34 8.58 -16.88 -0.98
N MET A 35 9.36 -17.92 -1.19
CA MET A 35 9.01 -19.28 -0.75
C MET A 35 9.02 -19.43 0.78
N ASP A 36 9.79 -18.63 1.48
CA ASP A 36 9.84 -18.64 2.96
C ASP A 36 8.56 -18.01 3.52
N SER A 37 8.10 -16.88 2.95
CA SER A 37 6.80 -16.27 3.26
C SER A 37 5.63 -17.21 2.98
N MET A 38 5.67 -17.95 1.86
CA MET A 38 4.66 -18.96 1.53
C MET A 38 4.62 -20.08 2.57
N SER A 39 5.80 -20.64 2.88
CA SER A 39 5.93 -21.76 3.83
C SER A 39 5.51 -21.36 5.24
N TYR A 40 5.93 -20.17 5.67
CA TYR A 40 5.53 -19.59 6.96
C TYR A 40 4.01 -19.42 7.02
N SER A 41 3.40 -18.78 6.02
CA SER A 41 1.97 -18.48 6.00
C SER A 41 1.11 -19.77 6.02
N LEU A 42 1.53 -20.82 5.32
CA LEU A 42 0.88 -22.13 5.40
C LEU A 42 1.04 -22.76 6.79
N SER A 43 2.27 -22.76 7.35
CA SER A 43 2.56 -23.40 8.64
C SER A 43 1.84 -22.74 9.81
N LYS A 44 1.60 -21.42 9.71
CA LYS A 44 0.90 -20.64 10.73
C LYS A 44 -0.61 -20.54 10.51
N GLY A 45 -1.13 -21.17 9.43
CA GLY A 45 -2.54 -21.12 9.10
C GLY A 45 -3.04 -19.72 8.68
N ILE A 46 -2.14 -18.82 8.27
CA ILE A 46 -2.51 -17.52 7.69
C ILE A 46 -3.27 -17.77 6.39
N ILE A 47 -2.77 -18.70 5.57
CA ILE A 47 -3.46 -19.21 4.38
C ILE A 47 -3.71 -20.69 4.51
N ASP A 48 -4.73 -21.21 3.80
CA ASP A 48 -5.10 -22.63 3.81
C ASP A 48 -4.47 -23.37 2.63
N LYS A 49 -4.34 -22.70 1.49
CA LYS A 49 -3.87 -23.29 0.23
C LYS A 49 -3.03 -22.31 -0.56
N LYS A 50 -2.18 -22.85 -1.43
CA LYS A 50 -1.50 -22.04 -2.45
C LYS A 50 -2.51 -21.61 -3.50
N LEU A 51 -2.41 -20.35 -3.95
CA LEU A 51 -3.20 -19.83 -5.05
C LEU A 51 -2.56 -20.21 -6.38
N ASP A 52 -3.33 -20.83 -7.26
CA ASP A 52 -2.97 -20.93 -8.68
C ASP A 52 -3.63 -19.77 -9.43
N ILE A 53 -2.82 -18.87 -9.92
CA ILE A 53 -3.27 -17.67 -10.66
C ILE A 53 -4.03 -18.01 -11.97
N ASN A 54 -3.99 -19.25 -12.44
CA ASN A 54 -4.75 -19.71 -13.59
C ASN A 54 -6.11 -20.32 -13.22
N SER A 55 -6.44 -20.42 -11.93
CA SER A 55 -7.68 -21.01 -11.39
C SER A 55 -8.28 -20.10 -10.32
N ILE A 56 -8.52 -18.82 -10.66
CA ILE A 56 -9.02 -17.78 -9.75
C ILE A 56 -10.48 -17.39 -9.98
N ASP A 57 -11.15 -18.06 -10.88
CA ASP A 57 -12.54 -17.79 -11.31
C ASP A 57 -13.60 -18.10 -10.24
N ASN A 58 -13.25 -18.92 -9.24
CA ASN A 58 -14.14 -19.30 -8.14
C ASN A 58 -13.93 -18.50 -6.85
N LEU A 59 -13.10 -17.46 -6.90
CA LEU A 59 -12.83 -16.58 -5.76
C LEU A 59 -13.86 -15.46 -5.68
N LYS A 60 -14.32 -15.14 -4.47
CA LYS A 60 -15.20 -13.98 -4.22
C LYS A 60 -14.39 -12.68 -4.18
N TYR A 61 -13.22 -12.71 -3.57
CA TYR A 61 -12.29 -11.58 -3.48
C TYR A 61 -10.88 -12.01 -3.84
N ILE A 62 -10.13 -11.08 -4.42
CA ILE A 62 -8.67 -11.19 -4.60
C ILE A 62 -8.06 -9.89 -4.07
N PHE A 63 -7.37 -9.98 -2.94
CA PHE A 63 -6.62 -8.86 -2.38
C PHE A 63 -5.18 -8.89 -2.91
N ILE A 64 -4.72 -7.76 -3.45
CA ILE A 64 -3.38 -7.64 -4.02
C ILE A 64 -2.57 -6.70 -3.13
N ALA A 65 -1.55 -7.24 -2.44
CA ALA A 65 -0.70 -6.57 -1.47
C ALA A 65 0.79 -6.74 -1.80
N ILE A 66 1.14 -6.63 -3.07
CA ILE A 66 2.51 -6.65 -3.60
C ILE A 66 3.00 -5.23 -3.92
N PRO A 67 4.29 -5.00 -4.24
CA PRO A 67 4.79 -3.68 -4.63
C PRO A 67 3.98 -3.05 -5.76
N VAL A 68 3.83 -1.72 -5.74
CA VAL A 68 2.89 -1.00 -6.63
C VAL A 68 3.22 -1.12 -8.11
N ASP A 69 4.50 -1.22 -8.47
CA ASP A 69 4.96 -1.48 -9.83
C ASP A 69 4.59 -2.90 -10.31
N ALA A 70 4.67 -3.89 -9.41
CA ALA A 70 4.22 -5.25 -9.68
C ALA A 70 2.68 -5.31 -9.84
N ILE A 71 1.91 -4.60 -8.99
CA ILE A 71 0.45 -4.49 -9.19
C ILE A 71 0.15 -3.94 -10.57
N LYS A 72 0.78 -2.84 -10.94
CA LYS A 72 0.58 -2.18 -12.23
C LYS A 72 0.91 -3.10 -13.42
N SER A 73 1.91 -3.98 -13.30
CA SER A 73 2.26 -4.93 -14.36
C SER A 73 1.28 -6.09 -14.48
N GLU A 74 0.75 -6.60 -13.36
CA GLU A 74 -0.02 -7.85 -13.31
C GLU A 74 -1.54 -7.65 -13.36
N ILE A 75 -2.03 -6.46 -13.04
CA ILE A 75 -3.46 -6.22 -12.78
C ILE A 75 -4.37 -6.58 -13.96
N GLU A 76 -4.00 -6.26 -15.20
CA GLU A 76 -4.79 -6.61 -16.38
C GLU A 76 -4.85 -8.14 -16.59
N SER A 77 -3.72 -8.83 -16.38
CA SER A 77 -3.65 -10.29 -16.45
C SER A 77 -4.55 -10.96 -15.42
N ILE A 78 -4.60 -10.41 -14.21
CA ILE A 78 -5.48 -10.90 -13.14
C ILE A 78 -6.95 -10.66 -13.52
N LEU A 79 -7.30 -9.44 -13.94
CA LEU A 79 -8.65 -9.08 -14.34
C LEU A 79 -9.17 -9.89 -15.54
N ASN A 80 -8.29 -10.37 -16.42
CA ASN A 80 -8.67 -11.23 -17.54
C ASN A 80 -9.07 -12.66 -17.13
N LYS A 81 -8.72 -13.09 -15.91
CA LYS A 81 -8.91 -14.48 -15.45
C LYS A 81 -10.03 -14.62 -14.42
N ILE A 82 -10.61 -13.54 -13.94
CA ILE A 82 -11.65 -13.56 -12.92
C ILE A 82 -13.03 -13.85 -13.50
N SER A 83 -13.95 -14.28 -12.62
CA SER A 83 -15.38 -14.35 -12.94
C SER A 83 -16.07 -12.98 -12.71
N ASN A 84 -17.29 -12.83 -13.25
CA ASN A 84 -18.09 -11.62 -13.05
C ASN A 84 -18.44 -11.33 -11.57
N ASN A 85 -18.36 -12.34 -10.70
CA ASN A 85 -18.71 -12.24 -9.28
C ASN A 85 -17.47 -12.05 -8.39
N THR A 86 -16.28 -11.94 -8.96
CA THR A 86 -15.03 -11.73 -8.24
C THR A 86 -14.72 -10.24 -8.17
N LEU A 87 -14.40 -9.74 -6.99
CA LEU A 87 -13.85 -8.39 -6.82
C LEU A 87 -12.35 -8.46 -6.58
N VAL A 88 -11.58 -7.77 -7.40
CA VAL A 88 -10.14 -7.55 -7.20
C VAL A 88 -9.93 -6.24 -6.44
N VAL A 89 -9.28 -6.33 -5.30
CA VAL A 89 -8.98 -5.18 -4.43
C VAL A 89 -7.48 -4.93 -4.43
N ASP A 90 -7.08 -3.81 -5.00
CA ASP A 90 -5.70 -3.32 -4.97
C ASP A 90 -5.43 -2.60 -3.63
N LEU A 91 -4.43 -3.06 -2.88
CA LEU A 91 -4.02 -2.49 -1.60
C LEU A 91 -2.69 -1.70 -1.67
N GLY A 92 -2.26 -1.33 -2.86
CA GLY A 92 -1.02 -0.59 -3.08
C GLY A 92 -1.04 0.82 -2.49
N SER A 93 0.14 1.39 -2.30
CA SER A 93 0.32 2.71 -1.67
C SER A 93 0.15 3.89 -2.64
N THR A 94 0.07 3.66 -3.95
CA THR A 94 -0.27 4.67 -4.97
C THR A 94 -1.43 4.15 -5.83
N LYS A 95 -2.25 5.08 -6.36
CA LYS A 95 -3.51 4.70 -7.02
C LYS A 95 -3.60 5.12 -8.49
N TYR A 96 -3.08 6.30 -8.83
CA TYR A 96 -3.34 6.91 -10.13
C TYR A 96 -2.93 6.03 -11.32
N GLU A 97 -1.67 5.57 -11.33
CA GLU A 97 -1.16 4.78 -12.46
C GLU A 97 -1.84 3.40 -12.58
N ILE A 98 -2.26 2.80 -11.46
CA ILE A 98 -3.01 1.54 -11.46
C ILE A 98 -4.43 1.77 -11.98
N CYS A 99 -5.15 2.79 -11.50
CA CYS A 99 -6.48 3.15 -11.96
C CYS A 99 -6.49 3.47 -13.47
N LYS A 100 -5.50 4.23 -13.93
CA LYS A 100 -5.30 4.56 -15.35
C LYS A 100 -5.05 3.31 -16.20
N LYS A 101 -4.31 2.34 -15.67
CA LYS A 101 -4.00 1.09 -16.38
C LYS A 101 -5.25 0.27 -16.68
N VAL A 102 -6.25 0.31 -15.79
CA VAL A 102 -7.47 -0.51 -15.88
C VAL A 102 -8.71 0.26 -16.37
N VAL A 103 -8.59 1.55 -16.69
CA VAL A 103 -9.74 2.43 -16.97
C VAL A 103 -10.66 1.91 -18.09
N ASP A 104 -10.07 1.36 -19.14
CA ASP A 104 -10.78 0.84 -20.31
C ASP A 104 -10.88 -0.70 -20.31
N HIS A 105 -10.50 -1.36 -19.21
CA HIS A 105 -10.54 -2.82 -19.14
C HIS A 105 -11.98 -3.33 -19.06
N THR A 106 -12.31 -4.39 -19.77
CA THR A 106 -13.67 -4.98 -19.83
C THR A 106 -14.22 -5.34 -18.45
N ASN A 107 -13.36 -5.77 -17.53
CA ASN A 107 -13.68 -6.09 -16.14
C ASN A 107 -13.34 -4.96 -15.17
N ARG A 108 -13.31 -3.68 -15.63
CA ARG A 108 -13.06 -2.51 -14.74
C ARG A 108 -14.03 -2.48 -13.56
N LYS A 109 -15.30 -2.86 -13.78
CA LYS A 109 -16.32 -2.92 -12.72
C LYS A 109 -16.02 -3.93 -11.60
N ASN A 110 -15.12 -4.87 -11.85
CA ASN A 110 -14.67 -5.89 -10.88
C ASN A 110 -13.39 -5.48 -10.13
N PHE A 111 -12.98 -4.22 -10.24
CA PHE A 111 -11.77 -3.69 -9.61
C PHE A 111 -12.10 -2.57 -8.62
N LEU A 112 -11.50 -2.64 -7.44
CA LEU A 112 -11.58 -1.62 -6.38
C LEU A 112 -10.17 -1.17 -6.01
N ALA A 113 -9.89 0.11 -6.21
CA ALA A 113 -8.65 0.74 -5.80
C ALA A 113 -8.77 1.15 -4.33
N ALA A 114 -7.98 0.52 -3.46
CA ALA A 114 -7.97 0.75 -2.02
C ALA A 114 -6.55 1.01 -1.52
N HIS A 115 -6.42 1.80 -0.45
CA HIS A 115 -5.16 2.01 0.25
C HIS A 115 -5.41 2.04 1.76
N PRO A 116 -5.12 0.96 2.50
CA PRO A 116 -5.16 0.97 3.94
C PRO A 116 -3.99 1.79 4.49
N ILE A 117 -4.30 2.86 5.24
CA ILE A 117 -3.28 3.68 5.91
C ILE A 117 -2.89 2.95 7.21
N ALA A 118 -2.24 1.83 7.03
CA ALA A 118 -1.80 0.94 8.08
C ALA A 118 -0.41 0.40 7.75
N GLY A 119 0.46 0.32 8.74
CA GLY A 119 1.82 -0.19 8.56
C GLY A 119 2.61 -0.05 9.83
N THR A 120 3.69 -0.79 9.89
CA THR A 120 4.70 -0.72 10.94
C THR A 120 6.08 -0.74 10.28
N GLU A 121 7.13 -0.58 11.06
CA GLU A 121 8.51 -0.76 10.61
C GLU A 121 8.87 -2.23 10.32
N PHE A 122 8.01 -3.17 10.68
CA PHE A 122 8.21 -4.61 10.46
C PHE A 122 7.59 -5.05 9.13
N SER A 123 8.17 -6.07 8.52
CA SER A 123 7.75 -6.61 7.23
C SER A 123 7.60 -8.14 7.27
N GLY A 124 7.08 -8.70 6.19
CA GLY A 124 6.87 -10.13 6.05
C GLY A 124 5.65 -10.68 6.79
N PRO A 125 5.34 -11.97 6.61
CA PRO A 125 4.15 -12.61 7.20
C PRO A 125 4.23 -12.76 8.72
N SER A 126 5.43 -12.74 9.29
CA SER A 126 5.62 -12.79 10.76
C SER A 126 5.16 -11.53 11.48
N ALA A 127 5.09 -10.40 10.76
CA ALA A 127 4.60 -9.13 11.28
C ALA A 127 3.07 -9.00 11.14
N ALA A 128 2.42 -9.91 10.40
CA ALA A 128 0.98 -9.86 10.17
C ALA A 128 0.19 -10.04 11.47
N THR A 129 -0.85 -9.24 11.66
CA THR A 129 -1.69 -9.25 12.86
C THR A 129 -3.13 -8.93 12.55
N LYS A 130 -4.06 -9.51 13.31
CA LYS A 130 -5.51 -9.29 13.14
C LYS A 130 -5.96 -7.85 13.41
N ASN A 131 -5.21 -7.12 14.24
CA ASN A 131 -5.59 -5.77 14.69
C ASN A 131 -4.92 -4.66 13.85
N LEU A 132 -4.21 -4.99 12.78
CA LEU A 132 -3.49 -4.01 11.97
C LEU A 132 -4.38 -2.89 11.46
N PHE A 133 -5.63 -3.21 11.14
CA PHE A 133 -6.59 -2.31 10.49
C PHE A 133 -7.55 -1.61 11.47
N ASP A 134 -7.56 -2.00 12.75
CA ASP A 134 -8.51 -1.47 13.74
C ASP A 134 -8.37 0.05 13.88
N ASN A 135 -9.46 0.78 13.62
CA ASN A 135 -9.55 2.26 13.61
C ASN A 135 -8.59 2.93 12.61
N LYS A 136 -8.09 2.20 11.61
CA LYS A 136 -7.25 2.77 10.55
C LYS A 136 -8.12 3.31 9.41
N VAL A 137 -7.55 4.28 8.68
CA VAL A 137 -8.20 4.81 7.48
C VAL A 137 -8.00 3.84 6.33
N LEU A 138 -9.07 3.59 5.57
CA LEU A 138 -9.04 2.95 4.27
C LEU A 138 -9.47 3.98 3.22
N ILE A 139 -8.57 4.34 2.33
CA ILE A 139 -8.90 5.22 1.22
C ILE A 139 -9.38 4.36 0.06
N LEU A 140 -10.55 4.69 -0.49
CA LEU A 140 -11.10 4.08 -1.69
C LEU A 140 -11.12 5.11 -2.82
N CYS A 141 -10.61 4.71 -3.99
CA CYS A 141 -10.57 5.58 -5.16
C CYS A 141 -11.48 5.06 -6.27
N GLU A 142 -12.13 6.00 -6.96
CA GLU A 142 -12.96 5.76 -8.15
C GLU A 142 -14.03 4.67 -7.94
N THR A 143 -14.69 4.69 -6.78
CA THR A 143 -15.69 3.69 -6.38
C THR A 143 -16.92 3.68 -7.30
N GLU A 144 -17.21 4.78 -7.98
CA GLU A 144 -18.28 4.90 -8.96
C GLU A 144 -18.07 4.03 -10.22
N LYS A 145 -16.81 3.61 -10.48
CA LYS A 145 -16.46 2.69 -11.58
C LYS A 145 -16.49 1.22 -11.17
N THR A 146 -16.71 0.94 -9.90
CA THR A 146 -16.83 -0.44 -9.36
C THR A 146 -18.31 -0.84 -9.35
N ASP A 147 -18.59 -2.11 -9.65
CA ASP A 147 -19.95 -2.66 -9.55
C ASP A 147 -20.49 -2.44 -8.12
N GLN A 148 -21.70 -1.87 -8.04
CA GLN A 148 -22.24 -1.40 -6.75
C GLN A 148 -22.59 -2.53 -5.79
N ASP A 149 -22.97 -3.72 -6.29
CA ASP A 149 -23.24 -4.87 -5.46
C ASP A 149 -21.93 -5.45 -4.88
N LEU A 150 -20.88 -5.56 -5.72
CA LEU A 150 -19.55 -5.98 -5.28
C LEU A 150 -18.94 -4.98 -4.29
N LEU A 151 -19.11 -3.69 -4.54
CA LEU A 151 -18.65 -2.63 -3.64
C LEU A 151 -19.36 -2.71 -2.29
N SER A 152 -20.70 -2.82 -2.29
CA SER A 152 -21.51 -2.93 -1.07
C SER A 152 -21.08 -4.12 -0.20
N ASP A 153 -20.81 -5.25 -0.83
CA ASP A 153 -20.33 -6.45 -0.12
C ASP A 153 -18.92 -6.23 0.47
N ALA A 154 -18.01 -5.57 -0.28
CA ALA A 154 -16.66 -5.25 0.23
C ALA A 154 -16.71 -4.25 1.40
N LEU A 155 -17.58 -3.24 1.33
CA LEU A 155 -17.76 -2.26 2.40
C LEU A 155 -18.19 -2.92 3.71
N LYS A 156 -19.04 -3.95 3.68
CA LYS A 156 -19.41 -4.73 4.87
C LYS A 156 -18.20 -5.43 5.51
N ILE A 157 -17.28 -5.96 4.68
CA ILE A 157 -16.04 -6.59 5.18
C ILE A 157 -15.14 -5.54 5.83
N PHE A 158 -14.95 -4.38 5.20
CA PHE A 158 -14.12 -3.31 5.75
C PHE A 158 -14.70 -2.70 7.03
N ASP A 159 -16.03 -2.63 7.14
CA ASP A 159 -16.70 -2.24 8.38
C ASP A 159 -16.44 -3.26 9.51
N LEU A 160 -16.55 -4.56 9.23
CA LEU A 160 -16.19 -5.63 10.16
C LEU A 160 -14.70 -5.66 10.53
N MET A 161 -13.83 -5.07 9.68
CA MET A 161 -12.42 -4.84 10.00
C MET A 161 -12.21 -3.58 10.86
N ASN A 162 -13.29 -2.85 11.19
CA ASN A 162 -13.27 -1.61 11.96
C ASN A 162 -12.42 -0.51 11.31
N MET A 163 -12.52 -0.36 9.97
CA MET A 163 -11.80 0.65 9.20
C MET A 163 -12.64 1.90 8.97
N ASN A 164 -11.99 3.07 8.98
CA ASN A 164 -12.60 4.35 8.66
C ASN A 164 -12.46 4.63 7.16
N ILE A 165 -13.56 4.60 6.41
CA ILE A 165 -13.53 4.73 4.96
C ILE A 165 -13.53 6.19 4.54
N ILE A 166 -12.63 6.56 3.62
CA ILE A 166 -12.57 7.86 2.95
C ILE A 166 -12.56 7.61 1.44
N ASN A 167 -13.47 8.27 0.71
CA ASN A 167 -13.49 8.23 -0.75
C ASN A 167 -12.79 9.46 -1.32
N MET A 168 -11.97 9.28 -2.36
CA MET A 168 -11.34 10.36 -3.10
C MET A 168 -10.98 9.96 -4.53
N ASP A 169 -10.61 10.93 -5.34
CA ASP A 169 -10.04 10.70 -6.67
C ASP A 169 -8.62 10.14 -6.58
N SER A 170 -8.21 9.32 -7.55
CA SER A 170 -6.89 8.67 -7.54
C SER A 170 -5.72 9.65 -7.70
N ILE A 171 -5.93 10.78 -8.41
CA ILE A 171 -4.92 11.85 -8.56
C ILE A 171 -4.78 12.61 -7.23
N GLU A 172 -5.91 12.95 -6.60
CA GLU A 172 -5.91 13.59 -5.27
C GLU A 172 -5.24 12.71 -4.22
N HIS A 173 -5.56 11.42 -4.24
CA HIS A 173 -4.92 10.45 -3.36
C HIS A 173 -3.40 10.53 -3.46
N ASP A 174 -2.85 10.36 -4.67
CA ASP A 174 -1.41 10.30 -4.87
C ASP A 174 -0.72 11.64 -4.54
N LYS A 175 -1.40 12.75 -4.75
CA LYS A 175 -0.94 14.07 -4.32
C LYS A 175 -0.92 14.20 -2.79
N HIS A 176 -1.99 13.81 -2.11
CA HIS A 176 -2.10 13.96 -0.65
C HIS A 176 -1.14 13.02 0.09
N ILE A 177 -1.04 11.75 -0.37
CA ILE A 177 -0.13 10.79 0.27
C ILE A 177 1.33 11.18 0.10
N ALA A 178 1.68 11.92 -0.97
CA ALA A 178 3.02 12.47 -1.15
C ALA A 178 3.39 13.44 -0.01
N TYR A 179 2.44 14.28 0.45
CA TYR A 179 2.67 15.22 1.55
C TYR A 179 2.80 14.53 2.91
N VAL A 180 1.86 13.63 3.22
CA VAL A 180 1.73 13.10 4.60
C VAL A 180 2.58 11.86 4.86
N SER A 181 3.08 11.21 3.80
CA SER A 181 3.84 9.96 3.91
C SER A 181 5.15 9.98 3.12
N HIS A 182 5.10 10.17 1.80
CA HIS A 182 6.28 9.97 0.94
C HIS A 182 7.40 10.96 1.25
N LEU A 183 7.04 12.24 1.48
CA LEU A 183 8.02 13.28 1.84
C LEU A 183 8.76 12.95 3.14
N SER A 184 8.04 12.45 4.14
CA SER A 184 8.64 12.05 5.42
C SER A 184 9.61 10.88 5.26
N HIS A 185 9.23 9.87 4.47
CA HIS A 185 10.09 8.70 4.25
C HIS A 185 11.34 9.05 3.43
N ILE A 186 11.21 9.78 2.31
CA ILE A 186 12.37 10.16 1.50
C ILE A 186 13.34 11.04 2.30
N SER A 187 12.81 11.97 3.12
CA SER A 187 13.64 12.79 4.00
C SER A 187 14.38 11.96 5.04
N SER A 188 13.70 10.97 5.64
CA SER A 188 14.28 10.04 6.59
C SER A 188 15.38 9.19 5.96
N PHE A 189 15.14 8.59 4.78
CA PHE A 189 16.13 7.82 4.04
C PHE A 189 17.35 8.68 3.66
N MET A 190 17.13 9.89 3.15
CA MET A 190 18.22 10.79 2.75
C MET A 190 19.05 11.24 3.95
N LEU A 191 18.42 11.57 5.07
CA LEU A 191 19.11 11.94 6.30
C LEU A 191 19.95 10.76 6.84
N GLY A 192 19.36 9.58 6.95
CA GLY A 192 20.05 8.37 7.40
C GLY A 192 21.27 8.06 6.53
N LYS A 193 21.08 8.03 5.20
CA LYS A 193 22.17 7.79 4.25
C LYS A 193 23.29 8.84 4.34
N THR A 194 22.92 10.12 4.50
CA THR A 194 23.91 11.21 4.61
C THR A 194 24.80 11.04 5.85
N VAL A 195 24.17 10.70 6.99
CA VAL A 195 24.93 10.50 8.24
C VAL A 195 25.78 9.24 8.16
N MET A 196 25.24 8.13 7.62
CA MET A 196 26.04 6.90 7.42
C MET A 196 27.28 7.14 6.55
N ASN A 197 27.13 7.84 5.44
CA ASN A 197 28.26 8.14 4.55
C ASN A 197 29.30 9.05 5.22
N LYS A 198 28.89 9.91 6.17
CA LYS A 198 29.81 10.78 6.91
C LYS A 198 30.54 10.05 8.04
N GLU A 199 29.90 9.07 8.67
CA GLU A 199 30.54 8.22 9.68
C GLU A 199 31.70 7.40 9.10
N GLU A 200 31.60 6.98 7.82
CA GLU A 200 32.72 6.32 7.12
C GLU A 200 33.96 7.22 7.01
N ASP A 201 33.79 8.55 6.98
CA ASP A 201 34.87 9.54 6.87
C ASP A 201 35.32 10.10 8.24
N GLN A 202 34.47 10.07 9.24
CA GLN A 202 34.65 10.76 10.52
C GLN A 202 34.05 9.94 11.67
N ASP A 203 34.86 9.10 12.29
CA ASP A 203 34.49 8.34 13.49
C ASP A 203 33.89 9.27 14.56
N THR A 204 32.83 8.85 15.23
CA THR A 204 32.16 9.56 16.34
C THR A 204 30.86 10.32 16.01
N ILE A 205 30.43 10.42 14.76
CA ILE A 205 29.15 11.10 14.44
C ILE A 205 27.98 10.37 15.12
N TYR A 206 27.98 9.04 15.14
CA TYR A 206 26.94 8.25 15.81
C TYR A 206 26.93 8.45 17.32
N ASP A 207 28.08 8.70 17.96
CA ASP A 207 28.15 8.95 19.39
C ASP A 207 27.44 10.25 19.79
N MET A 208 27.27 11.16 18.82
CA MET A 208 26.54 12.42 18.98
C MET A 208 25.06 12.31 18.62
N ALA A 209 24.61 11.15 18.08
CA ALA A 209 23.25 10.95 17.63
C ALA A 209 22.28 10.81 18.82
N GLY A 210 21.54 11.87 19.11
CA GLY A 210 20.53 11.89 20.15
C GLY A 210 19.15 11.39 19.68
N SER A 211 18.19 11.36 20.61
CA SER A 211 16.80 10.89 20.35
C SER A 211 16.08 11.64 19.22
N GLY A 212 16.43 12.89 18.96
CA GLY A 212 15.89 13.65 17.84
C GLY A 212 16.29 13.08 16.49
N PHE A 213 17.57 12.68 16.33
CA PHE A 213 18.04 12.00 15.12
C PHE A 213 17.35 10.63 14.98
N GLU A 214 17.35 9.82 16.05
CA GLU A 214 16.72 8.50 16.04
C GLU A 214 15.26 8.55 15.61
N SER A 215 14.47 9.47 16.17
CA SER A 215 13.07 9.62 15.82
C SER A 215 12.87 10.05 14.36
N THR A 216 13.75 10.91 13.82
CA THR A 216 13.67 11.40 12.45
C THR A 216 14.04 10.33 11.42
N VAL A 217 15.05 9.50 11.70
CA VAL A 217 15.48 8.41 10.80
C VAL A 217 14.73 7.10 11.01
N ARG A 218 13.78 7.04 11.94
CA ARG A 218 13.02 5.82 12.25
C ARG A 218 12.36 5.23 11.01
N LEU A 219 11.83 6.06 10.12
CA LEU A 219 11.17 5.63 8.88
C LEU A 219 12.16 5.00 7.88
N ALA A 220 13.45 5.31 7.96
CA ALA A 220 14.48 4.69 7.13
C ALA A 220 14.76 3.21 7.49
N LYS A 221 14.19 2.70 8.59
CA LYS A 221 14.19 1.26 8.92
C LYS A 221 13.22 0.44 8.07
N SER A 222 12.33 1.09 7.31
CA SER A 222 11.39 0.43 6.39
C SER A 222 12.12 -0.17 5.18
N SER A 223 11.50 -1.17 4.50
CA SER A 223 12.08 -1.82 3.32
C SER A 223 12.39 -0.82 2.19
N PRO A 224 13.67 -0.68 1.79
CA PRO A 224 14.05 0.20 0.68
C PRO A 224 13.40 -0.19 -0.65
N GLU A 225 13.23 -1.50 -0.91
CA GLU A 225 12.65 -2.03 -2.15
C GLU A 225 11.20 -1.58 -2.30
N THR A 226 10.40 -1.70 -1.22
CA THR A 226 9.01 -1.24 -1.19
C THR A 226 8.92 0.26 -1.45
N TRP A 227 9.77 1.04 -0.78
CA TRP A 227 9.73 2.50 -0.89
C TRP A 227 10.28 3.01 -2.22
N ALA A 228 11.27 2.33 -2.81
CA ALA A 228 11.78 2.68 -4.14
C ALA A 228 10.65 2.61 -5.19
N SER A 229 9.86 1.53 -5.19
CA SER A 229 8.69 1.38 -6.05
C SER A 229 7.67 2.52 -5.86
N ILE A 230 7.32 2.83 -4.60
CA ILE A 230 6.39 3.92 -4.26
C ILE A 230 6.91 5.28 -4.75
N PHE A 231 8.19 5.58 -4.53
CA PHE A 231 8.78 6.85 -4.96
C PHE A 231 8.82 7.00 -6.48
N VAL A 232 9.10 5.92 -7.22
CA VAL A 232 9.11 5.92 -8.69
C VAL A 232 7.69 6.15 -9.23
N GLU A 233 6.69 5.43 -8.71
CA GLU A 233 5.31 5.54 -9.19
C GLU A 233 4.66 6.90 -8.81
N ASN A 234 5.08 7.55 -7.73
CA ASN A 234 4.58 8.88 -7.33
C ASN A 234 5.60 10.02 -7.51
N LYS A 235 6.62 9.82 -8.34
CA LYS A 235 7.75 10.76 -8.51
C LYS A 235 7.32 12.19 -8.85
N ASN A 236 6.31 12.34 -9.69
CA ASN A 236 5.87 13.66 -10.15
C ASN A 236 5.36 14.51 -8.99
N ASN A 237 4.54 13.95 -8.10
CA ASN A 237 4.04 14.66 -6.92
C ASN A 237 5.17 14.92 -5.91
N ILE A 238 6.08 13.97 -5.70
CA ILE A 238 7.22 14.13 -4.80
C ILE A 238 8.17 15.22 -5.31
N CYS A 239 8.51 15.24 -6.62
CA CYS A 239 9.36 16.26 -7.21
C CYS A 239 8.76 17.65 -7.10
N LEU A 240 7.45 17.82 -7.31
CA LEU A 240 6.76 19.09 -7.13
C LEU A 240 6.90 19.62 -5.71
N LEU A 241 6.82 18.75 -4.70
CA LEU A 241 7.00 19.14 -3.30
C LEU A 241 8.41 19.63 -3.00
N TYR A 242 9.43 18.93 -3.51
CA TYR A 242 10.83 19.30 -3.32
C TYR A 242 11.23 20.56 -4.06
N THR A 243 10.60 20.85 -5.19
CA THR A 243 10.91 21.99 -6.05
C THR A 243 10.01 23.20 -5.82
N SER A 244 8.99 23.06 -4.97
CA SER A 244 8.13 24.19 -4.58
C SER A 244 8.93 25.24 -3.83
N PRO A 245 8.86 26.54 -4.22
CA PRO A 245 9.61 27.59 -3.55
C PRO A 245 9.24 27.65 -2.07
N SER A 246 10.27 27.72 -1.21
CA SER A 246 10.05 27.95 0.21
C SER A 246 9.38 29.32 0.42
N PRO A 247 8.47 29.47 1.41
CA PRO A 247 7.97 30.80 1.79
C PRO A 247 9.07 31.81 2.15
N ARG A 248 10.30 31.32 2.42
CA ARG A 248 11.49 32.13 2.66
C ARG A 248 12.34 32.38 1.40
N ASP A 249 11.95 31.81 0.24
CA ASP A 249 12.65 32.06 -1.02
C ASP A 249 12.46 33.54 -1.39
N PRO A 250 13.55 34.33 -1.65
CA PRO A 250 13.46 35.73 -2.00
C PRO A 250 12.59 36.04 -3.22
N LYS A 251 12.35 35.06 -4.10
CA LYS A 251 11.44 35.19 -5.24
C LYS A 251 9.97 35.08 -4.87
N SER A 252 9.63 34.41 -3.76
CA SER A 252 8.26 34.27 -3.27
C SER A 252 7.83 35.42 -2.35
N SER A 253 8.76 36.22 -1.86
CA SER A 253 8.49 37.37 -0.96
C SER A 253 8.03 38.65 -1.66
N ARG A 254 7.93 38.65 -3.00
CA ARG A 254 7.31 39.76 -3.73
C ARG A 254 5.79 39.58 -3.77
N MET A 255 5.13 39.82 -2.64
CA MET A 255 3.73 40.21 -2.68
C MET A 255 3.67 41.60 -3.38
N PRO A 256 2.74 41.82 -4.33
CA PRO A 256 2.47 43.15 -4.83
C PRO A 256 2.06 43.99 -3.63
N SER A 257 2.79 45.04 -3.35
CA SER A 257 2.32 46.09 -2.47
C SER A 257 1.06 46.67 -3.11
N SER A 258 -0.10 46.41 -2.50
CA SER A 258 -1.36 47.05 -2.86
C SER A 258 -1.15 48.58 -2.78
N ALA A 259 -1.18 49.20 -3.94
CA ALA A 259 -1.43 50.63 -4.05
C ALA A 259 -2.92 50.91 -3.78
#